data_9e57a8ec0480d39be9525c5bb175d61d
#
_entry.id   9e57a8ec0480d39be9525c5bb175d61d
#
_cell.length_a   1.000
_cell.length_b   1.000
_cell.length_c   1.000
_cell.angle_alpha   90.00
_cell.angle_beta   90.00
_cell.angle_gamma   90.00
#
_symmetry.space_group_name_H-M   'P 1'
#
loop_
_entity.id
_entity.type
_entity.pdbx_description
1 polymer ?
#
loop_
_entity_poly.entity_id
_entity_poly.type
_entity_poly.pdbx_seq_one_letter_code
_entity_poly.pdbx_strand_id
1 'polypeptide(L)'
;MNQDELELLVHQQPHNAEAEEGLIASCLLEEDTSVYDSVTQIVQSGDFYLQRCELLFQTIGALALQGKPLNEVSVLEHLKTLRGVDEVGGIAGLLAITSRASTPAQASYFAHIVAEKSRLRELMRSCRLAVEEVESETRGYDEIRSELENTILSKPLLSQARVKIGDSAKELLDDIKKMQSGEYEPDVVK
;
A
#
# COMPACT_ATOMS: atom_id res chain seq x y z
N MET A 1 -10.80 32.55 -10.73
CA MET A 1 -10.98 31.17 -10.29
C MET A 1 -12.32 31.15 -9.58
N ASN A 2 -13.32 30.48 -10.18
CA ASN A 2 -14.69 30.48 -9.67
C ASN A 2 -14.76 29.51 -8.48
N GLN A 3 -15.74 29.70 -7.58
CA GLN A 3 -15.96 28.86 -6.41
C GLN A 3 -16.15 27.39 -6.80
N ASP A 4 -16.81 27.14 -7.94
CA ASP A 4 -17.02 25.80 -8.52
C ASP A 4 -15.69 25.15 -9.00
N GLU A 5 -14.73 25.94 -9.50
CA GLU A 5 -13.39 25.45 -9.88
C GLU A 5 -12.56 25.10 -8.63
N LEU A 6 -12.72 25.84 -7.54
CA LEU A 6 -12.11 25.52 -6.25
C LEU A 6 -12.73 24.24 -5.64
N GLU A 7 -14.03 24.07 -5.71
CA GLU A 7 -14.71 22.85 -5.25
C GLU A 7 -14.32 21.61 -6.06
N LEU A 8 -14.16 21.74 -7.39
CA LEU A 8 -13.66 20.66 -8.24
C LEU A 8 -12.21 20.27 -7.93
N LEU A 9 -11.34 21.22 -7.60
CA LEU A 9 -9.96 20.97 -7.18
C LEU A 9 -9.88 20.34 -5.78
N VAL A 10 -10.81 20.68 -4.89
CA VAL A 10 -10.87 20.15 -3.52
C VAL A 10 -11.33 18.68 -3.47
N HIS A 11 -11.97 18.16 -4.54
CA HIS A 11 -12.53 16.81 -4.55
C HIS A 11 -11.66 15.74 -5.21
N GLN A 12 -10.56 16.10 -5.87
CA GLN A 12 -9.65 15.08 -6.42
C GLN A 12 -8.73 14.52 -5.33
N GLN A 13 -9.09 13.33 -4.83
CA GLN A 13 -8.23 12.62 -3.89
C GLN A 13 -6.94 12.16 -4.60
N PRO A 14 -5.77 12.27 -3.93
CA PRO A 14 -4.52 11.79 -4.47
C PRO A 14 -4.59 10.31 -4.87
N HIS A 15 -4.40 10.00 -6.15
CA HIS A 15 -4.35 8.64 -6.67
C HIS A 15 -3.47 8.58 -7.93
N ASN A 16 -3.14 7.38 -8.37
CA ASN A 16 -2.48 7.12 -9.64
C ASN A 16 -3.03 5.82 -10.23
N ALA A 17 -3.99 5.96 -11.14
CA ALA A 17 -4.67 4.82 -11.75
C ALA A 17 -3.70 3.90 -12.52
N GLU A 18 -2.70 4.47 -13.20
CA GLU A 18 -1.71 3.68 -13.96
C GLU A 18 -0.83 2.84 -13.04
N ALA A 19 -0.43 3.39 -11.87
CA ALA A 19 0.35 2.64 -10.89
C ALA A 19 -0.49 1.55 -10.22
N GLU A 20 -1.77 1.81 -9.92
CA GLU A 20 -2.67 0.81 -9.34
C GLU A 20 -2.90 -0.36 -10.29
N GLU A 21 -3.25 -0.06 -11.54
CA GLU A 21 -3.46 -1.10 -12.58
C GLU A 21 -2.16 -1.82 -12.93
N GLY A 22 -1.03 -1.09 -13.01
CA GLY A 22 0.29 -1.66 -13.26
C GLY A 22 0.75 -2.61 -12.14
N LEU A 23 0.43 -2.28 -10.89
CA LEU A 23 0.71 -3.15 -9.73
C LEU A 23 -0.08 -4.46 -9.82
N ILE A 24 -1.41 -4.38 -10.07
CA ILE A 24 -2.25 -5.57 -10.25
C ILE A 24 -1.74 -6.44 -11.40
N ALA A 25 -1.45 -5.81 -12.55
CA ALA A 25 -0.94 -6.50 -13.70
C ALA A 25 0.40 -7.21 -13.41
N SER A 26 1.30 -6.56 -12.67
CA SER A 26 2.60 -7.14 -12.29
C SER A 26 2.46 -8.37 -11.38
N CYS A 27 1.44 -8.39 -10.51
CA CYS A 27 1.16 -9.55 -9.65
C CYS A 27 0.61 -10.76 -10.42
N LEU A 28 0.11 -10.57 -11.63
CA LEU A 28 -0.48 -11.64 -12.48
C LEU A 28 0.44 -12.08 -13.62
N LEU A 29 1.64 -11.50 -13.74
CA LEU A 29 2.60 -11.87 -14.80
C LEU A 29 3.27 -13.23 -14.56
N GLU A 30 3.58 -13.52 -13.32
CA GLU A 30 4.14 -14.80 -12.90
C GLU A 30 3.06 -15.53 -12.13
N GLU A 31 2.77 -16.77 -12.51
CA GLU A 31 1.66 -17.55 -11.94
C GLU A 31 1.88 -17.94 -10.47
N ASP A 32 2.96 -17.47 -9.84
CA ASP A 32 3.34 -17.69 -8.45
C ASP A 32 3.02 -16.50 -7.55
N THR A 33 3.28 -16.64 -6.25
CA THR A 33 2.99 -15.61 -5.24
C THR A 33 4.16 -14.66 -4.98
N SER A 34 5.32 -14.82 -5.62
CA SER A 34 6.55 -14.12 -5.26
C SER A 34 6.42 -12.60 -5.35
N VAL A 35 5.82 -12.11 -6.45
CA VAL A 35 5.56 -10.69 -6.65
C VAL A 35 4.53 -10.18 -5.63
N TYR A 36 3.42 -10.89 -5.47
CA TYR A 36 2.38 -10.54 -4.52
C TYR A 36 2.93 -10.47 -3.09
N ASP A 37 3.67 -11.48 -2.64
CA ASP A 37 4.26 -11.53 -1.29
C ASP A 37 5.22 -10.36 -1.06
N SER A 38 5.99 -9.97 -2.08
CA SER A 38 6.91 -8.84 -1.98
C SER A 38 6.18 -7.50 -1.82
N VAL A 39 5.07 -7.28 -2.53
CA VAL A 39 4.34 -6.01 -2.51
C VAL A 39 3.41 -5.87 -1.30
N THR A 40 2.95 -6.97 -0.70
CA THR A 40 2.17 -6.94 0.55
C THR A 40 2.93 -6.36 1.75
N GLN A 41 4.25 -6.29 1.67
CA GLN A 41 5.08 -5.58 2.65
C GLN A 41 5.00 -4.05 2.50
N ILE A 42 4.47 -3.55 1.37
CA ILE A 42 4.44 -2.13 1.02
C ILE A 42 3.01 -1.60 1.01
N VAL A 43 2.06 -2.37 0.46
CA VAL A 43 0.65 -1.98 0.26
C VAL A 43 -0.31 -3.02 0.80
N GLN A 44 -1.50 -2.55 1.18
CA GLN A 44 -2.65 -3.37 1.57
C GLN A 44 -3.84 -3.06 0.65
N SER A 45 -4.89 -3.89 0.67
CA SER A 45 -6.07 -3.69 -0.17
C SER A 45 -6.71 -2.31 0.00
N GLY A 46 -6.80 -1.78 1.23
CA GLY A 46 -7.34 -0.46 1.51
C GLY A 46 -6.50 0.72 1.01
N ASP A 47 -5.29 0.48 0.47
CA ASP A 47 -4.44 1.52 -0.10
C ASP A 47 -4.83 1.89 -1.53
N PHE A 48 -5.65 1.10 -2.20
CA PHE A 48 -6.11 1.40 -3.55
C PHE A 48 -7.23 2.45 -3.53
N TYR A 49 -7.22 3.32 -4.53
CA TYR A 49 -8.28 4.30 -4.77
C TYR A 49 -9.36 3.74 -5.70
N LEU A 50 -8.93 2.99 -6.72
CA LEU A 50 -9.84 2.36 -7.66
C LEU A 50 -10.42 1.08 -7.03
N GLN A 51 -11.72 1.06 -6.82
CA GLN A 51 -12.43 -0.08 -6.24
C GLN A 51 -12.16 -1.39 -7.00
N ARG A 52 -12.06 -1.31 -8.34
CA ARG A 52 -11.71 -2.48 -9.16
C ARG A 52 -10.30 -3.04 -8.84
N CYS A 53 -9.33 -2.16 -8.57
CA CYS A 53 -7.97 -2.59 -8.21
C CYS A 53 -7.92 -3.14 -6.80
N GLU A 54 -8.65 -2.56 -5.85
CA GLU A 54 -8.82 -3.09 -4.50
C GLU A 54 -9.39 -4.51 -4.52
N LEU A 55 -10.50 -4.71 -5.26
CA LEU A 55 -11.16 -6.01 -5.40
C LEU A 55 -10.24 -7.05 -6.05
N LEU A 56 -9.49 -6.65 -7.08
CA LEU A 56 -8.51 -7.54 -7.73
C LEU A 56 -7.38 -7.91 -6.76
N PHE A 57 -6.85 -6.97 -5.99
CA PHE A 57 -5.80 -7.23 -5.02
C PHE A 57 -6.26 -8.18 -3.90
N GLN A 58 -7.48 -8.01 -3.41
CA GLN A 58 -8.12 -8.92 -2.45
C GLN A 58 -8.29 -10.33 -3.06
N THR A 59 -8.73 -10.39 -4.33
CA THR A 59 -8.90 -11.66 -5.04
C THR A 59 -7.57 -12.40 -5.22
N ILE A 60 -6.50 -11.68 -5.61
CA ILE A 60 -5.15 -12.22 -5.72
C ILE A 60 -4.69 -12.79 -4.37
N GLY A 61 -4.91 -12.04 -3.27
CA GLY A 61 -4.59 -12.51 -1.93
C GLY A 61 -5.35 -13.76 -1.52
N ALA A 62 -6.64 -13.85 -1.84
CA ALA A 62 -7.43 -15.04 -1.57
C ALA A 62 -6.95 -16.28 -2.34
N LEU A 63 -6.53 -16.10 -3.60
CA LEU A 63 -5.95 -17.16 -4.43
C LEU A 63 -4.59 -17.60 -3.91
N ALA A 64 -3.73 -16.65 -3.53
CA ALA A 64 -2.42 -16.92 -2.95
C ALA A 64 -2.53 -17.76 -1.67
N LEU A 65 -3.45 -17.40 -0.76
CA LEU A 65 -3.73 -18.17 0.46
C LEU A 65 -4.24 -19.59 0.18
N GLN A 66 -4.92 -19.80 -0.96
CA GLN A 66 -5.42 -21.11 -1.40
C GLN A 66 -4.37 -21.92 -2.18
N GLY A 67 -3.19 -21.38 -2.41
CA GLY A 67 -2.14 -21.99 -3.24
C GLY A 67 -2.56 -22.19 -4.70
N LYS A 68 -3.46 -21.35 -5.21
CA LYS A 68 -3.91 -21.37 -6.61
C LYS A 68 -3.00 -20.49 -7.47
N PRO A 69 -2.84 -20.82 -8.76
CA PRO A 69 -2.05 -20.00 -9.68
C PRO A 69 -2.65 -18.60 -9.82
N LEU A 70 -1.79 -17.58 -9.84
CA LEU A 70 -2.18 -16.18 -9.97
C LEU A 70 -2.21 -15.79 -11.45
N ASN A 71 -3.30 -16.13 -12.13
CA ASN A 71 -3.54 -15.78 -13.53
C ASN A 71 -4.97 -15.30 -13.76
N GLU A 72 -5.25 -14.76 -14.94
CA GLU A 72 -6.55 -14.17 -15.28
C GLU A 72 -7.69 -15.17 -15.14
N VAL A 73 -7.44 -16.46 -15.46
CA VAL A 73 -8.48 -17.51 -15.39
C VAL A 73 -8.89 -17.75 -13.94
N SER A 74 -7.91 -17.94 -13.05
CA SER A 74 -8.16 -18.16 -11.63
C SER A 74 -8.84 -16.95 -10.97
N VAL A 75 -8.40 -15.73 -11.34
CA VAL A 75 -9.01 -14.48 -10.86
C VAL A 75 -10.46 -14.37 -11.32
N LEU A 76 -10.73 -14.64 -12.61
CA LEU A 76 -12.09 -14.57 -13.15
C LEU A 76 -13.02 -15.59 -12.48
N GLU A 77 -12.55 -16.83 -12.29
CA GLU A 77 -13.35 -17.86 -11.60
C GLU A 77 -13.65 -17.47 -10.15
N HIS A 78 -12.68 -16.89 -9.46
CA HIS A 78 -12.91 -16.42 -8.09
C HIS A 78 -13.90 -15.25 -8.06
N LEU A 79 -13.75 -14.26 -8.93
CA LEU A 79 -14.67 -13.12 -9.06
C LEU A 79 -16.11 -13.55 -9.38
N LYS A 80 -16.31 -14.60 -10.18
CA LYS A 80 -17.64 -15.17 -10.44
C LYS A 80 -18.32 -15.65 -9.14
N THR A 81 -17.55 -16.27 -8.24
CA THR A 81 -18.08 -16.73 -6.96
C THR A 81 -18.50 -15.57 -6.04
N LEU A 82 -17.80 -14.44 -6.13
CA LEU A 82 -18.07 -13.21 -5.39
C LEU A 82 -19.11 -12.31 -6.06
N ARG A 83 -19.56 -12.63 -7.28
CA ARG A 83 -20.39 -11.76 -8.15
C ARG A 83 -19.75 -10.41 -8.46
N GLY A 84 -18.42 -10.30 -8.39
CA GLY A 84 -17.63 -9.08 -8.58
C GLY A 84 -17.11 -8.88 -10.01
N VAL A 85 -17.50 -9.71 -10.97
CA VAL A 85 -17.00 -9.63 -12.35
C VAL A 85 -17.33 -8.29 -13.01
N ASP A 86 -18.55 -7.79 -12.79
CA ASP A 86 -18.98 -6.52 -13.38
C ASP A 86 -18.25 -5.32 -12.77
N GLU A 87 -17.84 -5.40 -11.50
CA GLU A 87 -17.10 -4.34 -10.79
C GLU A 87 -15.70 -4.10 -11.37
N VAL A 88 -15.10 -5.14 -11.95
CA VAL A 88 -13.79 -5.01 -12.63
C VAL A 88 -13.93 -4.71 -14.14
N GLY A 89 -15.15 -4.49 -14.63
CA GLY A 89 -15.42 -4.23 -16.06
C GLY A 89 -15.49 -5.50 -16.90
N GLY A 90 -15.86 -6.64 -16.30
CA GLY A 90 -15.93 -7.92 -16.96
C GLY A 90 -14.57 -8.49 -17.37
N ILE A 91 -14.59 -9.46 -18.26
CA ILE A 91 -13.38 -10.07 -18.82
C ILE A 91 -12.54 -9.01 -19.56
N ALA A 92 -13.19 -8.11 -20.31
CA ALA A 92 -12.50 -7.07 -21.07
C ALA A 92 -11.75 -6.09 -20.16
N GLY A 93 -12.34 -5.71 -19.02
CA GLY A 93 -11.71 -4.86 -18.01
C GLY A 93 -10.48 -5.53 -17.37
N LEU A 94 -10.59 -6.80 -17.01
CA LEU A 94 -9.46 -7.57 -16.47
C LEU A 94 -8.32 -7.65 -17.50
N LEU A 95 -8.60 -8.01 -18.76
CA LEU A 95 -7.59 -8.08 -19.81
C LEU A 95 -6.94 -6.71 -20.10
N ALA A 96 -7.72 -5.62 -20.04
CA ALA A 96 -7.18 -4.27 -20.21
C ALA A 96 -6.18 -3.90 -19.10
N ILE A 97 -6.41 -4.36 -17.87
CA ILE A 97 -5.49 -4.15 -16.74
C ILE A 97 -4.24 -5.03 -16.94
N THR A 98 -4.39 -6.34 -17.16
CA THR A 98 -3.25 -7.27 -17.24
C THR A 98 -2.32 -6.97 -18.42
N SER A 99 -2.85 -6.42 -19.53
CA SER A 99 -2.04 -5.99 -20.68
C SER A 99 -1.09 -4.80 -20.39
N ARG A 100 -1.23 -4.12 -19.25
CA ARG A 100 -0.38 -2.97 -18.87
C ARG A 100 0.95 -3.37 -18.24
N ALA A 101 1.07 -4.60 -17.78
CA ALA A 101 2.30 -5.07 -17.14
C ALA A 101 3.40 -5.29 -18.19
N SER A 102 4.57 -4.74 -17.93
CA SER A 102 5.75 -4.95 -18.73
C SER A 102 6.78 -5.86 -18.06
N THR A 103 6.94 -5.77 -16.75
CA THR A 103 7.86 -6.64 -16.00
C THR A 103 7.44 -6.79 -14.53
N PRO A 104 7.69 -7.95 -13.88
CA PRO A 104 7.48 -8.12 -12.44
C PRO A 104 8.30 -7.15 -11.58
N ALA A 105 9.48 -6.76 -12.06
CA ALA A 105 10.38 -5.84 -11.36
C ALA A 105 9.77 -4.45 -11.09
N GLN A 106 8.76 -4.05 -11.85
CA GLN A 106 8.07 -2.76 -11.65
C GLN A 106 7.06 -2.79 -10.51
N ALA A 107 6.66 -3.97 -10.03
CA ALA A 107 5.65 -4.11 -8.97
C ALA A 107 6.01 -3.30 -7.72
N SER A 108 7.25 -3.40 -7.24
CA SER A 108 7.71 -2.63 -6.07
C SER A 108 7.65 -1.12 -6.29
N TYR A 109 7.97 -0.64 -7.48
CA TYR A 109 7.88 0.77 -7.84
C TYR A 109 6.42 1.26 -7.80
N PHE A 110 5.50 0.52 -8.43
CA PHE A 110 4.08 0.84 -8.40
C PHE A 110 3.51 0.77 -6.99
N ALA A 111 3.88 -0.24 -6.20
CA ALA A 111 3.46 -0.38 -4.81
C ALA A 111 3.85 0.85 -3.97
N HIS A 112 5.05 1.39 -4.14
CA HIS A 112 5.46 2.60 -3.45
C HIS A 112 4.63 3.83 -3.85
N ILE A 113 4.27 3.98 -5.14
CA ILE A 113 3.39 5.07 -5.59
C ILE A 113 2.00 4.93 -4.97
N VAL A 114 1.42 3.73 -4.99
CA VAL A 114 0.09 3.46 -4.39
C VAL A 114 0.10 3.77 -2.90
N ALA A 115 1.10 3.28 -2.15
CA ALA A 115 1.24 3.54 -0.73
C ALA A 115 1.40 5.03 -0.41
N GLU A 116 2.17 5.77 -1.20
CA GLU A 116 2.33 7.22 -1.03
C GLU A 116 1.00 7.95 -1.25
N LYS A 117 0.27 7.62 -2.32
CA LYS A 117 -1.04 8.22 -2.58
C LYS A 117 -2.07 7.89 -1.50
N SER A 118 -2.05 6.67 -0.97
CA SER A 118 -2.89 6.28 0.18
C SER A 118 -2.60 7.14 1.41
N ARG A 119 -1.34 7.34 1.75
CA ARG A 119 -0.94 8.18 2.89
C ARG A 119 -1.35 9.64 2.73
N LEU A 120 -1.25 10.18 1.52
CA LEU A 120 -1.73 11.53 1.23
C LEU A 120 -3.26 11.65 1.42
N ARG A 121 -4.03 10.61 1.02
CA ARG A 121 -5.48 10.57 1.25
C ARG A 121 -5.81 10.52 2.75
N GLU A 122 -5.07 9.74 3.51
CA GLU A 122 -5.24 9.63 4.95
C GLU A 122 -4.94 10.96 5.65
N LEU A 123 -3.84 11.60 5.30
CA LEU A 123 -3.48 12.92 5.81
C LEU A 123 -4.57 13.97 5.49
N MET A 124 -5.05 13.98 4.23
CA MET A 124 -6.16 14.87 3.85
C MET A 124 -7.42 14.62 4.69
N ARG A 125 -7.75 13.35 4.95
CA ARG A 125 -8.91 12.99 5.79
C ARG A 125 -8.75 13.52 7.20
N SER A 126 -7.58 13.30 7.80
CA SER A 126 -7.30 13.77 9.17
C SER A 126 -7.34 15.30 9.28
N CYS A 127 -6.78 16.00 8.29
CA CYS A 127 -6.86 17.45 8.26
C CYS A 127 -8.30 17.96 8.12
N ARG A 128 -9.13 17.33 7.29
CA ARG A 128 -10.55 17.70 7.16
C ARG A 128 -11.32 17.48 8.45
N LEU A 129 -11.15 16.33 9.08
CA LEU A 129 -11.77 16.04 10.37
C LEU A 129 -11.35 17.07 11.45
N ALA A 130 -10.08 17.42 11.50
CA ALA A 130 -9.62 18.45 12.43
C ALA A 130 -10.24 19.83 12.15
N VAL A 131 -10.41 20.21 10.89
CA VAL A 131 -11.12 21.46 10.53
C VAL A 131 -12.57 21.41 11.00
N GLU A 132 -13.30 20.33 10.73
CA GLU A 132 -14.69 20.15 11.16
C GLU A 132 -14.83 20.19 12.69
N GLU A 133 -13.89 19.60 13.42
CA GLU A 133 -13.88 19.62 14.90
C GLU A 133 -13.60 21.01 15.47
N VAL A 134 -12.71 21.77 14.83
CA VAL A 134 -12.43 23.18 15.21
C VAL A 134 -13.64 24.08 14.91
N GLU A 135 -14.29 23.92 13.75
CA GLU A 135 -15.47 24.71 13.38
C GLU A 135 -16.69 24.41 14.28
N SER A 136 -16.83 23.16 14.68
CA SER A 136 -17.94 22.74 15.56
C SER A 136 -17.70 22.97 17.05
N GLU A 137 -16.47 23.35 17.44
CA GLU A 137 -16.03 23.53 18.85
C GLU A 137 -16.38 22.33 19.76
N THR A 138 -16.43 21.11 19.17
CA THR A 138 -16.84 19.89 19.90
C THR A 138 -15.76 19.35 20.82
N ARG A 139 -14.47 19.65 20.51
CA ARG A 139 -13.29 19.18 21.25
C ARG A 139 -12.33 20.32 21.52
N GLY A 140 -11.52 20.15 22.59
CA GLY A 140 -10.50 21.12 22.97
C GLY A 140 -9.27 21.11 22.08
N TYR A 141 -8.54 22.21 22.03
CA TYR A 141 -7.32 22.38 21.26
C TYR A 141 -6.30 21.25 21.45
N ASP A 142 -6.03 20.88 22.70
CA ASP A 142 -5.01 19.88 23.01
C ASP A 142 -5.41 18.47 22.54
N GLU A 143 -6.71 18.15 22.53
CA GLU A 143 -7.23 16.87 22.04
C GLU A 143 -7.11 16.77 20.53
N ILE A 144 -7.54 17.79 19.79
CA ILE A 144 -7.46 17.84 18.32
C ILE A 144 -5.99 17.79 17.86
N ARG A 145 -5.14 18.58 18.53
CA ARG A 145 -3.70 18.59 18.26
C ARG A 145 -3.07 17.21 18.47
N SER A 146 -3.35 16.56 19.60
CA SER A 146 -2.79 15.25 19.93
C SER A 146 -3.21 14.18 18.93
N GLU A 147 -4.44 14.22 18.42
CA GLU A 147 -4.93 13.29 17.43
C GLU A 147 -4.27 13.49 16.06
N LEU A 148 -4.08 14.74 15.63
CA LEU A 148 -3.32 15.06 14.43
C LEU A 148 -1.86 14.61 14.52
N GLU A 149 -1.20 14.91 15.63
CA GLU A 149 0.18 14.46 15.89
C GLU A 149 0.28 12.93 15.83
N ASN A 150 -0.63 12.22 16.50
CA ASN A 150 -0.67 10.76 16.47
C ASN A 150 -0.88 10.22 15.07
N THR A 151 -1.77 10.79 14.28
CA THR A 151 -2.02 10.35 12.90
C THR A 151 -0.80 10.55 11.99
N ILE A 152 -0.12 11.70 12.12
CA ILE A 152 1.08 12.01 11.34
C ILE A 152 2.26 11.13 11.76
N LEU A 153 2.43 10.86 13.06
CA LEU A 153 3.59 10.14 13.61
C LEU A 153 3.40 8.61 13.62
N SER A 154 2.16 8.12 13.57
CA SER A 154 1.86 6.68 13.68
C SER A 154 2.39 5.84 12.52
N LYS A 155 2.58 6.45 11.33
CA LYS A 155 3.12 5.75 10.17
C LYS A 155 4.57 6.16 9.92
N PRO A 156 5.53 5.25 10.02
CA PRO A 156 6.94 5.55 9.72
C PRO A 156 7.08 5.99 8.26
N LEU A 157 7.98 6.93 8.01
CA LEU A 157 8.33 7.33 6.64
C LEU A 157 8.81 6.10 5.86
N LEU A 158 8.24 5.86 4.66
CA LEU A 158 8.60 4.71 3.80
C LEU A 158 10.11 4.57 3.57
N SER A 159 10.84 5.71 3.54
CA SER A 159 12.29 5.75 3.40
C SER A 159 13.05 5.29 4.66
N GLN A 160 12.50 5.49 5.86
CA GLN A 160 13.19 5.15 7.12
C GLN A 160 12.97 3.71 7.56
N ALA A 161 11.82 3.10 7.25
CA ALA A 161 11.54 1.71 7.60
C ALA A 161 12.48 0.73 6.88
N ARG A 162 12.89 1.03 5.65
CA ARG A 162 13.78 0.18 4.86
C ARG A 162 15.25 0.23 5.31
N VAL A 163 15.71 1.39 5.76
CA VAL A 163 17.12 1.57 6.17
C VAL A 163 17.36 0.98 7.55
N LYS A 164 16.44 1.21 8.52
CA LYS A 164 16.65 0.75 9.89
C LYS A 164 16.56 -0.77 10.07
N ILE A 165 15.65 -1.46 9.38
CA ILE A 165 15.51 -2.92 9.55
C ILE A 165 16.66 -3.67 8.86
N GLY A 166 17.07 -3.23 7.67
CA GLY A 166 18.19 -3.85 6.94
C GLY A 166 19.54 -3.65 7.62
N ASP A 167 19.79 -2.46 8.14
CA ASP A 167 21.05 -2.13 8.82
C ASP A 167 21.10 -2.76 10.21
N SER A 168 20.03 -2.69 10.98
CA SER A 168 19.94 -3.37 12.30
C SER A 168 19.99 -4.89 12.19
N ALA A 169 19.42 -5.48 11.13
CA ALA A 169 19.53 -6.92 10.90
C ALA A 169 20.93 -7.34 10.49
N LYS A 170 21.67 -6.51 9.73
CA LYS A 170 23.08 -6.76 9.41
C LYS A 170 23.97 -6.63 10.64
N GLU A 171 23.79 -5.56 11.42
CA GLU A 171 24.50 -5.37 12.68
C GLU A 171 24.29 -6.52 13.65
N LEU A 172 23.04 -6.98 13.83
CA LEU A 172 22.73 -8.16 14.65
C LEU A 172 23.36 -9.44 14.11
N LEU A 173 23.35 -9.65 12.79
CA LEU A 173 24.03 -10.81 12.17
C LEU A 173 25.54 -10.76 12.33
N ASP A 174 26.15 -9.58 12.21
CA ASP A 174 27.59 -9.41 12.42
C ASP A 174 27.97 -9.56 13.90
N ASP A 175 27.15 -9.10 14.82
CA ASP A 175 27.35 -9.30 16.25
C ASP A 175 27.21 -10.79 16.64
N ILE A 176 26.22 -11.50 16.09
CA ILE A 176 26.08 -12.96 16.28
C ILE A 176 27.30 -13.70 15.72
N LYS A 177 27.81 -13.32 14.55
CA LYS A 177 29.03 -13.93 13.99
C LYS A 177 30.25 -13.66 14.84
N LYS A 178 30.43 -12.44 15.36
CA LYS A 178 31.52 -12.07 16.28
C LYS A 178 31.42 -12.84 17.61
N MET A 179 30.20 -13.05 18.13
CA MET A 179 30.00 -13.90 19.31
C MET A 179 30.38 -15.36 19.05
N GLN A 180 30.05 -15.90 17.86
CA GLN A 180 30.40 -17.29 17.48
C GLN A 180 31.87 -17.46 17.19
N SER A 181 32.58 -16.43 16.70
CA SER A 181 34.04 -16.46 16.46
C SER A 181 34.88 -16.19 17.71
N GLY A 182 34.27 -15.79 18.82
CA GLY A 182 34.99 -15.49 20.06
C GLY A 182 35.72 -14.13 20.07
N GLU A 183 35.44 -13.26 19.08
CA GLU A 183 36.03 -11.91 18.93
C GLU A 183 35.15 -10.79 19.54
N TYR A 184 34.11 -11.16 20.29
CA TYR A 184 33.21 -10.16 20.89
C TYR A 184 33.80 -9.59 22.20
N GLU A 185 34.25 -8.35 22.17
CA GLU A 185 34.51 -7.55 23.39
C GLU A 185 33.29 -6.66 23.68
N PRO A 186 32.57 -6.86 24.80
CA PRO A 186 31.46 -5.97 25.16
C PRO A 186 31.98 -4.58 25.53
N ASP A 187 31.44 -3.54 24.92
CA ASP A 187 31.69 -2.15 25.31
C ASP A 187 31.31 -1.95 26.80
N VAL A 188 32.31 -1.88 27.65
CA VAL A 188 32.12 -1.51 29.06
C VAL A 188 31.90 -0.01 29.12
N VAL A 189 30.64 0.41 29.24
CA VAL A 189 30.28 1.80 29.53
C VAL A 189 30.91 2.19 30.86
N LYS A 190 31.83 3.14 30.79
CA LYS A 190 32.40 3.82 31.96
C LYS A 190 31.51 4.99 32.39
#